data_738edd1081621cedfb131b525e6caba6
#
_entry.id   738edd1081621cedfb131b525e6caba6
#
_cell.length_a   1.000
_cell.length_b   1.000
_cell.length_c   1.000
_cell.angle_alpha   90.00
_cell.angle_beta   90.00
_cell.angle_gamma   90.00
#
_symmetry.space_group_name_H-M   'P 1'
#
loop_
_entity.id
_entity.type
_entity.pdbx_description
1 polymer ?
#
loop_
_entity_poly.entity_id
_entity_poly.type
_entity_poly.pdbx_seq_one_letter_code
_entity_poly.pdbx_strand_id
1 'polypeptide(L)'
;IVLDHHQSEVKLPDAYSVINPNRIDDKSNLNYLCAAGVTFIFLVSLNKELRSNNWFIEKNINEPNLINCLDLVSLGTICDVVPLVGLNRAIVKQGLKILKLKKNLGLKTLLDLCDINTSPKVYHLGFHLGPRINAGGRVGKSSHGANLLLSSNPKDAFKLASELDIFNKQRQILEDEVYTKILNTLKIYSSDPSIIIIGENWHEGVIGIVASKLKDKFNKLVIIISVEGEIGKASARSVSGIDIGSLIISATQEKILIKGGGHKMAAGLSIKTDKIS
;
A
#
# COMPACT_ATOMS: atom_id res chain seq x y z
N ILE A 1 2.58 -6.21 -20.39
CA ILE A 1 2.22 -4.83 -20.03
C ILE A 1 2.47 -4.65 -18.54
N VAL A 2 3.11 -3.56 -18.15
CA VAL A 2 3.29 -3.13 -16.75
C VAL A 2 2.35 -1.96 -16.49
N LEU A 3 1.55 -2.05 -15.44
CA LEU A 3 0.69 -0.97 -14.92
C LEU A 3 1.20 -0.62 -13.52
N ASP A 4 1.76 0.56 -13.36
CA ASP A 4 2.42 0.96 -12.12
C ASP A 4 2.19 2.44 -11.81
N HIS A 5 2.51 2.86 -10.60
CA HIS A 5 2.42 4.26 -10.13
C HIS A 5 3.61 4.67 -9.27
N HIS A 6 4.57 3.79 -9.04
CA HIS A 6 5.77 4.13 -8.29
C HIS A 6 6.68 5.08 -9.07
N GLN A 7 7.59 5.76 -8.35
CA GLN A 7 8.61 6.60 -8.99
C GLN A 7 9.40 5.73 -9.97
N SER A 8 9.44 6.15 -11.24
CA SER A 8 10.11 5.41 -12.29
C SER A 8 11.62 5.67 -12.28
N GLU A 9 12.38 4.64 -12.58
CA GLU A 9 13.77 4.78 -12.97
C GLU A 9 13.90 5.28 -14.42
N VAL A 10 15.10 5.77 -14.78
CA VAL A 10 15.40 6.16 -16.18
C VAL A 10 15.28 4.97 -17.11
N LYS A 11 15.80 3.80 -16.68
CA LYS A 11 15.70 2.54 -17.43
C LYS A 11 14.42 1.82 -17.03
N LEU A 12 13.48 1.76 -17.95
CA LEU A 12 12.24 1.03 -17.76
C LEU A 12 12.45 -0.49 -17.82
N PRO A 13 11.58 -1.29 -17.19
CA PRO A 13 11.59 -2.74 -17.33
C PRO A 13 11.36 -3.16 -18.79
N ASP A 14 11.95 -4.28 -19.18
CA ASP A 14 11.76 -4.87 -20.51
C ASP A 14 10.34 -5.47 -20.60
N ALA A 15 9.43 -4.70 -21.18
CA ALA A 15 8.02 -5.03 -21.32
C ALA A 15 7.47 -4.45 -22.62
N TYR A 16 6.41 -5.09 -23.17
CA TYR A 16 5.74 -4.59 -24.38
C TYR A 16 5.26 -3.13 -24.21
N SER A 17 4.78 -2.78 -23.02
CA SER A 17 4.38 -1.42 -22.65
C SER A 17 4.48 -1.21 -21.15
N VAL A 18 4.91 -0.03 -20.75
CA VAL A 18 4.94 0.42 -19.34
C VAL A 18 4.06 1.66 -19.21
N ILE A 19 2.94 1.52 -18.52
CA ILE A 19 2.00 2.59 -18.23
C ILE A 19 2.17 3.00 -16.78
N ASN A 20 2.78 4.16 -16.58
CA ASN A 20 3.05 4.70 -15.26
C ASN A 20 3.09 6.24 -15.35
N PRO A 21 2.19 6.96 -14.67
CA PRO A 21 2.12 8.43 -14.72
C PRO A 21 3.28 9.11 -13.97
N ASN A 22 4.16 8.35 -13.32
CA ASN A 22 5.39 8.84 -12.68
C ASN A 22 6.66 8.58 -13.52
N ARG A 23 6.50 8.20 -14.79
CA ARG A 23 7.62 8.17 -15.74
C ARG A 23 8.09 9.59 -16.04
N ILE A 24 9.39 9.72 -16.31
CA ILE A 24 10.03 11.02 -16.62
C ILE A 24 9.43 11.67 -17.87
N ASP A 25 9.02 10.86 -18.84
CA ASP A 25 8.45 11.28 -20.13
C ASP A 25 6.91 11.38 -20.12
N ASP A 26 6.24 11.08 -19.02
CA ASP A 26 4.77 11.19 -18.91
C ASP A 26 4.32 12.65 -18.86
N LYS A 27 3.23 12.93 -19.57
CA LYS A 27 2.61 14.28 -19.66
C LYS A 27 1.14 14.28 -19.25
N SER A 28 0.65 13.19 -18.66
CA SER A 28 -0.77 13.03 -18.32
C SER A 28 -1.22 13.90 -17.15
N ASN A 29 -0.28 14.34 -16.29
CA ASN A 29 -0.55 14.99 -15.01
C ASN A 29 -1.40 14.12 -14.05
N LEU A 30 -1.32 12.78 -14.20
CA LEU A 30 -2.04 11.80 -13.38
C LEU A 30 -1.13 11.12 -12.34
N ASN A 31 0.01 11.71 -12.03
CA ASN A 31 1.01 11.21 -11.09
C ASN A 31 0.51 11.01 -9.65
N TYR A 32 -0.69 11.49 -9.35
CA TYR A 32 -1.36 11.30 -8.06
C TYR A 32 -2.26 10.06 -8.00
N LEU A 33 -2.37 9.26 -9.08
CA LEU A 33 -3.16 8.02 -9.08
C LEU A 33 -2.40 6.89 -8.38
N CYS A 34 -3.12 6.03 -7.66
CA CYS A 34 -2.60 4.72 -7.22
C CYS A 34 -2.63 3.71 -8.38
N ALA A 35 -1.99 2.56 -8.23
CA ALA A 35 -1.96 1.51 -9.25
C ALA A 35 -3.37 1.05 -9.70
N ALA A 36 -4.33 0.96 -8.76
CA ALA A 36 -5.72 0.65 -9.10
C ALA A 36 -6.37 1.75 -9.96
N GLY A 37 -6.03 3.02 -9.70
CA GLY A 37 -6.47 4.16 -10.52
C GLY A 37 -5.90 4.13 -11.92
N VAL A 38 -4.59 3.87 -12.06
CA VAL A 38 -3.92 3.71 -13.36
C VAL A 38 -4.54 2.56 -14.14
N THR A 39 -4.75 1.41 -13.50
CA THR A 39 -5.42 0.24 -14.11
C THR A 39 -6.83 0.59 -14.58
N PHE A 40 -7.59 1.33 -13.78
CA PHE A 40 -8.93 1.75 -14.15
C PHE A 40 -8.95 2.64 -15.40
N ILE A 41 -8.06 3.62 -15.49
CA ILE A 41 -7.96 4.50 -16.66
C ILE A 41 -7.52 3.72 -17.90
N PHE A 42 -6.58 2.77 -17.74
CA PHE A 42 -6.21 1.86 -18.82
C PHE A 42 -7.42 1.06 -19.32
N LEU A 43 -8.22 0.48 -18.41
CA LEU A 43 -9.42 -0.27 -18.79
C LEU A 43 -10.48 0.59 -19.47
N VAL A 44 -10.66 1.84 -19.03
CA VAL A 44 -11.56 2.81 -19.71
C VAL A 44 -11.10 3.08 -21.14
N SER A 45 -9.79 3.29 -21.33
CA SER A 45 -9.21 3.49 -22.66
C SER A 45 -9.35 2.25 -23.55
N LEU A 46 -9.07 1.06 -22.99
CA LEU A 46 -9.22 -0.22 -23.69
C LEU A 46 -10.68 -0.46 -24.11
N ASN A 47 -11.65 -0.26 -23.21
CA ASN A 47 -13.06 -0.39 -23.54
C ASN A 47 -13.48 0.56 -24.67
N LYS A 48 -12.98 1.80 -24.65
CA LYS A 48 -13.24 2.77 -25.71
C LYS A 48 -12.72 2.26 -27.06
N GLU A 49 -11.49 1.76 -27.09
CA GLU A 49 -10.86 1.23 -28.31
C GLU A 49 -11.59 0.00 -28.86
N LEU A 50 -11.90 -0.96 -27.98
CA LEU A 50 -12.64 -2.18 -28.35
C LEU A 50 -14.04 -1.85 -28.90
N ARG A 51 -14.72 -0.86 -28.31
CA ARG A 51 -16.03 -0.40 -28.78
C ARG A 51 -15.92 0.27 -30.15
N SER A 52 -14.91 1.11 -30.35
CA SER A 52 -14.67 1.81 -31.62
C SER A 52 -14.38 0.84 -32.78
N ASN A 53 -13.80 -0.32 -32.49
CA ASN A 53 -13.50 -1.37 -33.45
C ASN A 53 -14.59 -2.46 -33.52
N ASN A 54 -15.77 -2.23 -32.98
CA ASN A 54 -16.91 -3.17 -32.96
C ASN A 54 -16.58 -4.55 -32.33
N TRP A 55 -15.47 -4.67 -31.56
CA TRP A 55 -14.99 -5.93 -31.06
C TRP A 55 -16.01 -6.66 -30.18
N PHE A 56 -16.75 -5.95 -29.33
CA PHE A 56 -17.78 -6.54 -28.48
C PHE A 56 -18.92 -7.15 -29.29
N ILE A 57 -19.31 -6.51 -30.39
CA ILE A 57 -20.36 -6.99 -31.30
C ILE A 57 -19.86 -8.23 -32.03
N GLU A 58 -18.67 -8.18 -32.64
CA GLU A 58 -18.08 -9.30 -33.40
C GLU A 58 -17.87 -10.55 -32.52
N LYS A 59 -17.49 -10.35 -31.24
CA LYS A 59 -17.29 -11.47 -30.30
C LYS A 59 -18.55 -11.88 -29.55
N ASN A 60 -19.68 -11.19 -29.78
CA ASN A 60 -20.93 -11.41 -29.04
C ASN A 60 -20.73 -11.38 -27.50
N ILE A 61 -19.97 -10.40 -27.03
CA ILE A 61 -19.65 -10.21 -25.61
C ILE A 61 -20.23 -8.87 -25.17
N ASN A 62 -20.90 -8.86 -24.02
CA ASN A 62 -21.37 -7.61 -23.43
C ASN A 62 -20.20 -6.75 -22.95
N GLU A 63 -20.23 -5.46 -23.31
CA GLU A 63 -19.24 -4.51 -22.79
C GLU A 63 -19.34 -4.43 -21.26
N PRO A 64 -18.19 -4.57 -20.53
CA PRO A 64 -18.19 -4.50 -19.07
C PRO A 64 -18.49 -3.08 -18.58
N ASN A 65 -19.39 -2.99 -17.60
CA ASN A 65 -19.65 -1.72 -16.92
C ASN A 65 -18.57 -1.45 -15.86
N LEU A 66 -17.52 -0.72 -16.23
CA LEU A 66 -16.38 -0.43 -15.37
C LEU A 66 -16.73 0.43 -14.13
N ILE A 67 -17.87 1.14 -14.15
CA ILE A 67 -18.35 1.90 -12.98
C ILE A 67 -18.57 0.96 -11.78
N ASN A 68 -18.96 -0.27 -12.04
CA ASN A 68 -19.14 -1.27 -10.97
C ASN A 68 -17.83 -1.65 -10.26
N CYS A 69 -16.66 -1.36 -10.82
CA CYS A 69 -15.35 -1.61 -10.22
C CYS A 69 -14.84 -0.43 -9.37
N LEU A 70 -15.57 0.68 -9.29
CA LEU A 70 -15.12 1.87 -8.57
C LEU A 70 -15.02 1.68 -7.05
N ASP A 71 -15.69 0.69 -6.48
CA ASP A 71 -15.50 0.27 -5.09
C ASP A 71 -14.07 -0.25 -4.84
N LEU A 72 -13.57 -1.13 -5.73
CA LEU A 72 -12.20 -1.64 -5.70
C LEU A 72 -11.16 -0.54 -5.93
N VAL A 73 -11.40 0.34 -6.91
CA VAL A 73 -10.51 1.47 -7.19
C VAL A 73 -10.47 2.44 -6.01
N SER A 74 -11.62 2.69 -5.36
CA SER A 74 -11.69 3.52 -4.16
C SER A 74 -10.94 2.89 -2.99
N LEU A 75 -11.05 1.58 -2.81
CA LEU A 75 -10.28 0.86 -1.80
C LEU A 75 -8.77 1.05 -2.03
N GLY A 76 -8.29 0.80 -3.26
CA GLY A 76 -6.88 1.00 -3.61
C GLY A 76 -6.43 2.45 -3.39
N THR A 77 -7.21 3.43 -3.86
CA THR A 77 -6.92 4.87 -3.69
C THR A 77 -6.77 5.28 -2.22
N ILE A 78 -7.65 4.78 -1.34
CA ILE A 78 -7.61 5.13 0.09
C ILE A 78 -6.49 4.37 0.80
N CYS A 79 -6.29 3.07 0.50
CA CYS A 79 -5.28 2.25 1.16
C CYS A 79 -3.85 2.66 0.80
N ASP A 80 -3.65 3.20 -0.39
CA ASP A 80 -2.37 3.71 -0.87
C ASP A 80 -2.07 5.15 -0.40
N VAL A 81 -3.04 5.78 0.29
CA VAL A 81 -2.90 7.12 0.89
C VAL A 81 -2.55 8.21 -0.13
N VAL A 82 -2.95 8.04 -1.39
CA VAL A 82 -2.72 9.06 -2.43
C VAL A 82 -3.65 10.27 -2.26
N PRO A 83 -3.25 11.46 -2.75
CA PRO A 83 -4.03 12.68 -2.58
C PRO A 83 -5.46 12.57 -3.12
N LEU A 84 -6.46 12.92 -2.31
CA LEU A 84 -7.87 12.93 -2.70
C LEU A 84 -8.25 14.21 -3.46
N VAL A 85 -7.55 14.46 -4.56
CA VAL A 85 -7.76 15.60 -5.46
C VAL A 85 -8.26 15.12 -6.82
N GLY A 86 -8.79 16.01 -7.64
CA GLY A 86 -9.17 15.74 -9.03
C GLY A 86 -9.93 14.42 -9.20
N LEU A 87 -9.38 13.56 -10.04
CA LEU A 87 -9.97 12.27 -10.39
C LEU A 87 -10.07 11.31 -9.21
N ASN A 88 -9.07 11.26 -8.31
CA ASN A 88 -9.13 10.42 -7.11
C ASN A 88 -10.34 10.75 -6.24
N ARG A 89 -10.63 12.03 -6.04
CA ARG A 89 -11.80 12.47 -5.27
C ARG A 89 -13.11 12.04 -5.94
N ALA A 90 -13.21 12.16 -7.26
CA ALA A 90 -14.39 11.74 -8.02
C ALA A 90 -14.60 10.23 -7.94
N ILE A 91 -13.53 9.44 -8.14
CA ILE A 91 -13.52 7.98 -8.04
C ILE A 91 -14.00 7.55 -6.65
N VAL A 92 -13.40 8.08 -5.58
CA VAL A 92 -13.75 7.70 -4.22
C VAL A 92 -15.19 8.07 -3.88
N LYS A 93 -15.64 9.28 -4.28
CA LYS A 93 -17.03 9.70 -4.07
C LYS A 93 -18.04 8.78 -4.75
N GLN A 94 -17.76 8.35 -5.97
CA GLN A 94 -18.63 7.43 -6.70
C GLN A 94 -18.46 5.98 -6.22
N GLY A 95 -17.24 5.54 -5.95
CA GLY A 95 -16.98 4.18 -5.48
C GLY A 95 -17.59 3.87 -4.13
N LEU A 96 -17.69 4.85 -3.21
CA LEU A 96 -18.44 4.67 -1.96
C LEU A 96 -19.93 4.41 -2.20
N LYS A 97 -20.54 4.98 -3.26
CA LYS A 97 -21.93 4.68 -3.64
C LYS A 97 -22.04 3.25 -4.19
N ILE A 98 -21.05 2.80 -4.99
CA ILE A 98 -21.02 1.43 -5.49
C ILE A 98 -20.80 0.44 -4.35
N LEU A 99 -19.85 0.73 -3.44
CA LEU A 99 -19.58 -0.09 -2.26
C LEU A 99 -20.82 -0.29 -1.37
N LYS A 100 -21.67 0.74 -1.25
CA LYS A 100 -22.94 0.65 -0.55
C LYS A 100 -23.89 -0.40 -1.14
N LEU A 101 -23.79 -0.68 -2.44
CA LEU A 101 -24.59 -1.71 -3.11
C LEU A 101 -24.12 -3.12 -2.78
N LYS A 102 -22.96 -3.30 -2.14
CA LYS A 102 -22.39 -4.57 -1.69
C LYS A 102 -22.35 -5.64 -2.82
N LYS A 103 -22.06 -5.24 -4.06
CA LYS A 103 -22.03 -6.15 -5.22
C LYS A 103 -20.79 -7.04 -5.23
N ASN A 104 -19.62 -6.51 -4.84
CA ASN A 104 -18.42 -7.32 -4.68
C ASN A 104 -18.56 -8.16 -3.40
N LEU A 105 -18.52 -9.48 -3.56
CA LEU A 105 -18.75 -10.42 -2.46
C LEU A 105 -17.68 -10.32 -1.37
N GLY A 106 -16.42 -10.16 -1.75
CA GLY A 106 -15.31 -10.01 -0.81
C GLY A 106 -15.43 -8.75 0.05
N LEU A 107 -15.74 -7.60 -0.59
CA LEU A 107 -15.96 -6.35 0.12
C LEU A 107 -17.20 -6.41 1.01
N LYS A 108 -18.30 -7.02 0.52
CA LYS A 108 -19.49 -7.27 1.32
C LYS A 108 -19.15 -8.07 2.58
N THR A 109 -18.43 -9.16 2.42
CA THR A 109 -18.07 -10.06 3.54
C THR A 109 -17.20 -9.32 4.58
N LEU A 110 -16.24 -8.49 4.13
CA LEU A 110 -15.45 -7.67 5.04
C LEU A 110 -16.27 -6.60 5.77
N LEU A 111 -17.21 -5.94 5.07
CA LEU A 111 -18.11 -4.97 5.70
C LEU A 111 -18.96 -5.62 6.79
N ASP A 112 -19.52 -6.79 6.49
CA ASP A 112 -20.35 -7.53 7.42
C ASP A 112 -19.53 -8.04 8.62
N LEU A 113 -18.31 -8.55 8.40
CA LEU A 113 -17.38 -8.97 9.47
C LEU A 113 -16.92 -7.82 10.36
N CYS A 114 -16.89 -6.61 9.83
CA CYS A 114 -16.54 -5.39 10.58
C CYS A 114 -17.78 -4.70 11.20
N ASP A 115 -18.97 -5.31 11.16
CA ASP A 115 -20.24 -4.74 11.66
C ASP A 115 -20.57 -3.36 11.06
N ILE A 116 -20.16 -3.12 9.80
CA ILE A 116 -20.43 -1.87 9.10
C ILE A 116 -21.81 -1.94 8.45
N ASN A 117 -22.83 -1.61 9.22
CA ASN A 117 -24.24 -1.63 8.82
C ASN A 117 -24.73 -0.29 8.27
N THR A 118 -23.92 0.76 8.36
CA THR A 118 -24.22 2.11 7.84
C THR A 118 -23.64 2.30 6.44
N SER A 119 -23.92 3.45 5.81
CA SER A 119 -23.28 3.81 4.54
C SER A 119 -21.76 3.84 4.70
N PRO A 120 -21.00 3.09 3.86
CA PRO A 120 -19.54 3.10 3.91
C PRO A 120 -18.96 4.51 3.74
N LYS A 121 -17.87 4.79 4.47
CA LYS A 121 -17.14 6.05 4.45
C LYS A 121 -15.66 5.77 4.14
N VAL A 122 -14.91 6.81 3.76
CA VAL A 122 -13.45 6.75 3.57
C VAL A 122 -12.75 6.13 4.78
N TYR A 123 -13.17 6.49 6.00
CA TYR A 123 -12.67 5.91 7.25
C TYR A 123 -12.77 4.38 7.27
N HIS A 124 -13.89 3.81 6.82
CA HIS A 124 -14.06 2.36 6.80
C HIS A 124 -13.09 1.68 5.84
N LEU A 125 -12.82 2.29 4.67
CA LEU A 125 -11.82 1.78 3.72
C LEU A 125 -10.41 1.81 4.32
N GLY A 126 -10.01 2.96 4.89
CA GLY A 126 -8.64 3.15 5.38
C GLY A 126 -8.34 2.45 6.71
N PHE A 127 -9.32 2.30 7.60
CA PHE A 127 -9.08 1.81 8.97
C PHE A 127 -9.73 0.49 9.32
N HIS A 128 -10.68 0.00 8.50
CA HIS A 128 -11.32 -1.30 8.72
C HIS A 128 -10.96 -2.30 7.63
N LEU A 129 -11.25 -2.01 6.36
CA LEU A 129 -11.05 -2.95 5.26
C LEU A 129 -9.57 -3.06 4.84
N GLY A 130 -8.94 -1.92 4.60
CA GLY A 130 -7.56 -1.85 4.13
C GLY A 130 -6.56 -2.57 5.04
N PRO A 131 -6.55 -2.32 6.37
CA PRO A 131 -5.65 -3.01 7.28
C PRO A 131 -5.79 -4.54 7.28
N ARG A 132 -7.02 -5.06 7.12
CA ARG A 132 -7.27 -6.52 7.02
C ARG A 132 -6.70 -7.10 5.73
N ILE A 133 -6.99 -6.47 4.59
CA ILE A 133 -6.46 -6.88 3.28
C ILE A 133 -4.93 -6.86 3.29
N ASN A 134 -4.33 -5.78 3.82
CA ASN A 134 -2.89 -5.61 3.89
C ASN A 134 -2.21 -6.56 4.90
N ALA A 135 -2.93 -7.06 5.91
CA ALA A 135 -2.38 -7.97 6.90
C ALA A 135 -1.92 -9.29 6.29
N GLY A 136 -2.59 -9.77 5.24
CA GLY A 136 -2.15 -10.96 4.49
C GLY A 136 -0.73 -10.85 3.97
N GLY A 137 -0.36 -9.69 3.40
CA GLY A 137 1.00 -9.43 2.92
C GLY A 137 2.03 -9.12 4.00
N ARG A 138 1.62 -8.88 5.25
CA ARG A 138 2.51 -8.53 6.37
C ARG A 138 2.86 -9.71 7.24
N VAL A 139 1.87 -10.49 7.66
CA VAL A 139 2.03 -11.58 8.65
C VAL A 139 1.41 -12.90 8.18
N GLY A 140 0.83 -12.94 6.96
CA GLY A 140 0.16 -14.09 6.41
C GLY A 140 0.59 -14.38 4.96
N LYS A 141 -0.40 -14.68 4.12
CA LYS A 141 -0.21 -14.96 2.69
C LYS A 141 -0.65 -13.74 1.85
N SER A 142 0.25 -13.20 1.06
CA SER A 142 0.02 -11.98 0.26
C SER A 142 -1.15 -12.10 -0.74
N SER A 143 -1.44 -13.30 -1.23
CA SER A 143 -2.53 -13.55 -2.19
C SER A 143 -3.94 -13.51 -1.57
N HIS A 144 -4.08 -13.59 -0.23
CA HIS A 144 -5.39 -13.70 0.43
C HIS A 144 -6.31 -12.52 0.15
N GLY A 145 -5.76 -11.30 0.17
CA GLY A 145 -6.53 -10.09 -0.14
C GLY A 145 -7.09 -10.10 -1.56
N ALA A 146 -6.25 -10.43 -2.54
CA ALA A 146 -6.68 -10.52 -3.94
C ALA A 146 -7.70 -11.64 -4.14
N ASN A 147 -7.45 -12.84 -3.57
CA ASN A 147 -8.36 -13.98 -3.68
C ASN A 147 -9.73 -13.67 -3.06
N LEU A 148 -9.77 -12.95 -1.94
CA LEU A 148 -11.02 -12.51 -1.33
C LEU A 148 -11.81 -11.59 -2.28
N LEU A 149 -11.15 -10.59 -2.86
CA LEU A 149 -11.80 -9.62 -3.76
C LEU A 149 -12.27 -10.24 -5.08
N LEU A 150 -11.66 -11.36 -5.50
CA LEU A 150 -12.03 -12.15 -6.68
C LEU A 150 -13.03 -13.27 -6.37
N SER A 151 -13.33 -13.52 -5.10
CA SER A 151 -14.19 -14.65 -4.72
C SER A 151 -15.61 -14.45 -5.22
N SER A 152 -16.17 -15.53 -5.80
CA SER A 152 -17.58 -15.65 -6.20
C SER A 152 -18.37 -16.59 -5.30
N ASN A 153 -17.70 -17.33 -4.41
CA ASN A 153 -18.31 -18.30 -3.49
C ASN A 153 -18.41 -17.71 -2.08
N PRO A 154 -19.60 -17.64 -1.46
CA PRO A 154 -19.78 -17.08 -0.11
C PRO A 154 -18.98 -17.80 0.99
N LYS A 155 -18.81 -19.12 0.89
CA LYS A 155 -18.03 -19.90 1.88
C LYS A 155 -16.54 -19.54 1.82
N ASP A 156 -15.99 -19.45 0.59
CA ASP A 156 -14.60 -19.11 0.38
C ASP A 156 -14.33 -17.63 0.78
N ALA A 157 -15.22 -16.72 0.42
CA ALA A 157 -15.15 -15.33 0.82
C ALA A 157 -15.15 -15.19 2.35
N PHE A 158 -16.04 -15.89 3.06
CA PHE A 158 -16.09 -15.87 4.52
C PHE A 158 -14.82 -16.43 5.15
N LYS A 159 -14.30 -17.56 4.64
CA LYS A 159 -13.05 -18.16 5.10
C LYS A 159 -11.88 -17.18 4.95
N LEU A 160 -11.69 -16.63 3.74
CA LEU A 160 -10.59 -15.68 3.46
C LEU A 160 -10.71 -14.40 4.28
N ALA A 161 -11.90 -13.84 4.43
CA ALA A 161 -12.13 -12.65 5.25
C ALA A 161 -11.81 -12.91 6.73
N SER A 162 -12.19 -14.07 7.26
CA SER A 162 -11.90 -14.49 8.64
C SER A 162 -10.40 -14.67 8.86
N GLU A 163 -9.68 -15.31 7.93
CA GLU A 163 -8.23 -15.47 7.98
C GLU A 163 -7.53 -14.10 7.97
N LEU A 164 -7.98 -13.17 7.12
CA LEU A 164 -7.45 -11.81 7.07
C LEU A 164 -7.70 -11.01 8.37
N ASP A 165 -8.85 -11.22 9.03
CA ASP A 165 -9.12 -10.61 10.33
C ASP A 165 -8.20 -11.17 11.42
N ILE A 166 -7.92 -12.47 11.41
CA ILE A 166 -6.95 -13.11 12.31
C ILE A 166 -5.56 -12.53 12.08
N PHE A 167 -5.10 -12.44 10.83
CA PHE A 167 -3.81 -11.83 10.50
C PHE A 167 -3.73 -10.35 10.92
N ASN A 168 -4.83 -9.60 10.77
CA ASN A 168 -4.85 -8.22 11.23
C ASN A 168 -4.74 -8.10 12.76
N LYS A 169 -5.39 -8.99 13.52
CA LYS A 169 -5.23 -9.06 14.98
C LYS A 169 -3.81 -9.44 15.39
N GLN A 170 -3.22 -10.45 14.74
CA GLN A 170 -1.82 -10.83 14.97
C GLN A 170 -0.87 -9.67 14.68
N ARG A 171 -1.06 -8.98 13.55
CA ARG A 171 -0.28 -7.80 13.21
C ARG A 171 -0.38 -6.71 14.31
N GLN A 172 -1.58 -6.46 14.83
CA GLN A 172 -1.78 -5.46 15.90
C GLN A 172 -1.03 -5.84 17.19
N ILE A 173 -1.06 -7.11 17.59
CA ILE A 173 -0.32 -7.61 18.76
C ILE A 173 1.18 -7.38 18.57
N LEU A 174 1.75 -7.85 17.47
CA LEU A 174 3.17 -7.68 17.14
C LEU A 174 3.58 -6.19 17.10
N GLU A 175 2.72 -5.35 16.54
CA GLU A 175 2.93 -3.91 16.47
C GLU A 175 2.97 -3.26 17.85
N ASP A 176 2.01 -3.61 18.73
CA ASP A 176 1.91 -3.05 20.07
C ASP A 176 3.06 -3.55 20.98
N GLU A 177 3.50 -4.80 20.83
CA GLU A 177 4.66 -5.34 21.53
C GLU A 177 5.94 -4.56 21.18
N VAL A 178 6.22 -4.38 19.86
CA VAL A 178 7.41 -3.65 19.41
C VAL A 178 7.33 -2.19 19.84
N TYR A 179 6.17 -1.55 19.68
CA TYR A 179 5.97 -0.14 20.02
C TYR A 179 6.17 0.12 21.50
N THR A 180 5.58 -0.73 22.36
CA THR A 180 5.71 -0.62 23.83
C THR A 180 7.15 -0.87 24.29
N LYS A 181 7.82 -1.90 23.74
CA LYS A 181 9.23 -2.19 24.03
C LYS A 181 10.11 -0.99 23.69
N ILE A 182 9.91 -0.37 22.55
CA ILE A 182 10.65 0.83 22.14
C ILE A 182 10.40 1.98 23.11
N LEU A 183 9.14 2.30 23.43
CA LEU A 183 8.82 3.43 24.29
C LEU A 183 9.42 3.30 25.69
N ASN A 184 9.51 2.08 26.22
CA ASN A 184 10.07 1.82 27.54
C ASN A 184 11.59 2.00 27.60
N THR A 185 12.28 1.87 26.47
CA THR A 185 13.75 1.95 26.40
C THR A 185 14.25 3.25 25.74
N LEU A 186 13.37 3.96 25.03
CA LEU A 186 13.74 5.09 24.21
C LEU A 186 14.07 6.33 25.05
N LYS A 187 15.31 6.80 24.95
CA LYS A 187 15.74 8.10 25.45
C LYS A 187 15.89 9.04 24.26
N ILE A 188 15.09 10.08 24.20
CA ILE A 188 15.13 11.09 23.14
C ILE A 188 15.55 12.41 23.73
N TYR A 189 16.60 12.98 23.17
CA TYR A 189 17.00 14.36 23.45
C TYR A 189 16.33 15.30 22.44
N SER A 190 16.00 16.50 22.88
CA SER A 190 15.35 17.50 22.02
C SER A 190 16.24 17.87 20.82
N SER A 191 17.55 17.82 20.99
CA SER A 191 18.58 18.09 19.97
C SER A 191 18.71 17.01 18.90
N ASP A 192 18.22 15.79 19.14
CA ASP A 192 18.40 14.69 18.20
C ASP A 192 17.60 14.95 16.91
N PRO A 193 18.24 15.00 15.72
CA PRO A 193 17.55 15.27 14.46
C PRO A 193 16.71 14.07 13.99
N SER A 194 17.03 12.87 14.42
CA SER A 194 16.40 11.62 14.03
C SER A 194 16.33 10.64 15.19
N ILE A 195 15.51 9.61 15.03
CA ILE A 195 15.37 8.48 15.95
C ILE A 195 15.76 7.22 15.19
N ILE A 196 16.87 6.60 15.58
CA ILE A 196 17.33 5.33 15.01
C ILE A 196 17.25 4.28 16.13
N ILE A 197 16.51 3.20 15.85
CA ILE A 197 16.24 2.15 16.82
C ILE A 197 16.63 0.81 16.24
N ILE A 198 17.38 0.05 17.00
CA ILE A 198 17.83 -1.29 16.63
C ILE A 198 17.18 -2.27 17.60
N GLY A 199 16.62 -3.33 17.06
CA GLY A 199 16.08 -4.44 17.85
C GLY A 199 16.30 -5.78 17.16
N GLU A 200 16.23 -6.84 17.92
CA GLU A 200 16.46 -8.19 17.43
C GLU A 200 15.13 -8.89 17.17
N ASN A 201 15.07 -9.60 16.05
CA ASN A 201 13.95 -10.48 15.67
C ASN A 201 12.57 -9.80 15.67
N TRP A 202 12.50 -8.50 15.39
CA TRP A 202 11.23 -7.83 15.17
C TRP A 202 10.67 -8.17 13.80
N HIS A 203 9.40 -8.46 13.75
CA HIS A 203 8.76 -8.83 12.49
C HIS A 203 8.80 -7.69 11.48
N GLU A 204 9.43 -7.91 10.31
CA GLU A 204 9.63 -6.88 9.27
C GLU A 204 8.31 -6.26 8.75
N GLY A 205 7.21 -7.01 8.78
CA GLY A 205 5.89 -6.54 8.39
C GLY A 205 5.29 -5.46 9.30
N VAL A 206 5.83 -5.25 10.52
CA VAL A 206 5.29 -4.27 11.48
C VAL A 206 6.23 -3.10 11.77
N ILE A 207 7.56 -3.24 11.59
CA ILE A 207 8.52 -2.16 11.92
C ILE A 207 8.21 -0.85 11.19
N GLY A 208 7.71 -0.91 9.95
CA GLY A 208 7.32 0.27 9.19
C GLY A 208 6.08 1.00 9.74
N ILE A 209 5.17 0.26 10.39
CA ILE A 209 3.99 0.84 11.05
C ILE A 209 4.43 1.51 12.35
N VAL A 210 5.27 0.84 13.11
CA VAL A 210 5.83 1.38 14.36
C VAL A 210 6.66 2.64 14.07
N ALA A 211 7.48 2.63 13.01
CA ALA A 211 8.23 3.82 12.58
C ALA A 211 7.29 5.00 12.26
N SER A 212 6.14 4.75 11.61
CA SER A 212 5.14 5.77 11.36
C SER A 212 4.54 6.33 12.64
N LYS A 213 4.14 5.47 13.59
CA LYS A 213 3.60 5.90 14.89
C LYS A 213 4.59 6.77 15.68
N LEU A 214 5.86 6.37 15.70
CA LEU A 214 6.91 7.14 16.38
C LEU A 214 7.19 8.46 15.68
N LYS A 215 7.26 8.47 14.34
CA LYS A 215 7.41 9.68 13.53
C LYS A 215 6.28 10.68 13.83
N ASP A 216 5.02 10.21 13.88
CA ASP A 216 3.87 11.07 14.17
C ASP A 216 3.89 11.59 15.61
N LYS A 217 4.32 10.75 16.58
CA LYS A 217 4.40 11.13 17.99
C LYS A 217 5.49 12.16 18.27
N PHE A 218 6.66 12.00 17.67
CA PHE A 218 7.85 12.81 17.99
C PHE A 218 8.16 13.87 16.92
N ASN A 219 7.47 13.84 15.79
CA ASN A 219 7.70 14.70 14.61
C ASN A 219 9.18 14.72 14.17
N LYS A 220 9.81 13.55 14.15
CA LYS A 220 11.22 13.34 13.74
C LYS A 220 11.31 12.25 12.67
N LEU A 221 12.39 12.26 11.89
CA LEU A 221 12.79 11.12 11.06
C LEU A 221 12.99 9.90 11.97
N VAL A 222 12.38 8.76 11.63
CA VAL A 222 12.50 7.51 12.38
C VAL A 222 12.97 6.39 11.47
N ILE A 223 13.98 5.66 11.91
CA ILE A 223 14.47 4.44 11.27
C ILE A 223 14.42 3.32 12.31
N ILE A 224 13.72 2.25 12.01
CA ILE A 224 13.68 1.05 12.85
C ILE A 224 14.37 -0.08 12.09
N ILE A 225 15.37 -0.67 12.71
CA ILE A 225 16.18 -1.76 12.17
C ILE A 225 15.87 -3.03 12.97
N SER A 226 15.40 -4.06 12.32
CA SER A 226 15.31 -5.41 12.87
C SER A 226 16.52 -6.22 12.44
N VAL A 227 17.29 -6.69 13.38
CA VAL A 227 18.48 -7.52 13.15
C VAL A 227 18.12 -8.99 13.26
N GLU A 228 18.49 -9.76 12.24
CA GLU A 228 18.40 -11.20 12.21
C GLU A 228 19.71 -11.76 11.62
N GLY A 229 20.54 -12.36 12.50
CA GLY A 229 21.88 -12.81 12.12
C GLY A 229 22.78 -11.66 11.66
N GLU A 230 23.35 -11.77 10.46
CA GLU A 230 24.29 -10.79 9.91
C GLU A 230 23.63 -9.65 9.13
N ILE A 231 22.29 -9.62 9.05
CA ILE A 231 21.55 -8.66 8.23
C ILE A 231 20.53 -7.90 9.10
N GLY A 232 20.58 -6.57 9.02
CA GLY A 232 19.53 -5.70 9.49
C GLY A 232 18.58 -5.33 8.36
N LYS A 233 17.28 -5.58 8.56
CA LYS A 233 16.21 -5.05 7.69
C LYS A 233 15.59 -3.84 8.37
N ALA A 234 15.45 -2.74 7.65
CA ALA A 234 14.96 -1.51 8.25
C ALA A 234 13.83 -0.84 7.46
N SER A 235 13.03 -0.11 8.20
CA SER A 235 12.00 0.76 7.65
C SER A 235 12.17 2.17 8.20
N ALA A 236 12.23 3.13 7.28
CA ALA A 236 12.38 4.55 7.59
C ALA A 236 11.08 5.31 7.29
N ARG A 237 10.78 6.29 8.14
CA ARG A 237 9.67 7.23 7.97
C ARG A 237 10.16 8.64 8.22
N SER A 238 9.91 9.53 7.28
CA SER A 238 10.42 10.89 7.28
C SER A 238 9.36 11.93 7.62
N VAL A 239 9.83 13.11 7.93
CA VAL A 239 9.05 14.33 8.12
C VAL A 239 9.22 15.26 6.93
N SER A 240 8.36 16.27 6.81
CA SER A 240 8.48 17.29 5.76
C SER A 240 9.85 17.97 5.80
N GLY A 241 10.47 18.13 4.65
CA GLY A 241 11.79 18.75 4.50
C GLY A 241 12.96 17.76 4.42
N ILE A 242 12.76 16.47 4.71
CA ILE A 242 13.81 15.44 4.61
C ILE A 242 13.41 14.38 3.59
N ASP A 243 14.15 14.28 2.49
CA ASP A 243 13.96 13.24 1.46
C ASP A 243 14.74 11.99 1.83
N ILE A 244 14.08 11.08 2.59
CA ILE A 244 14.72 9.83 3.02
C ILE A 244 14.98 8.88 1.84
N GLY A 245 14.16 8.92 0.79
CA GLY A 245 14.36 8.08 -0.39
C GLY A 245 15.70 8.38 -1.08
N SER A 246 15.99 9.66 -1.32
CA SER A 246 17.27 10.09 -1.91
C SER A 246 18.46 9.73 -1.03
N LEU A 247 18.36 9.88 0.29
CA LEU A 247 19.42 9.48 1.23
C LEU A 247 19.73 7.98 1.18
N ILE A 248 18.69 7.14 1.15
CA ILE A 248 18.85 5.69 1.07
C ILE A 248 19.42 5.25 -0.27
N ILE A 249 19.02 5.88 -1.37
CA ILE A 249 19.58 5.61 -2.70
C ILE A 249 21.08 5.95 -2.72
N SER A 250 21.48 7.12 -2.22
CA SER A 250 22.88 7.54 -2.13
C SER A 250 23.70 6.55 -1.30
N ALA A 251 23.25 6.20 -0.10
CA ALA A 251 23.92 5.21 0.76
C ALA A 251 24.03 3.81 0.12
N THR A 252 23.08 3.44 -0.75
CA THR A 252 23.15 2.19 -1.51
C THR A 252 24.18 2.27 -2.61
N GLN A 253 24.27 3.40 -3.33
CA GLN A 253 25.29 3.64 -4.36
C GLN A 253 26.70 3.64 -3.77
N GLU A 254 26.87 4.19 -2.57
CA GLU A 254 28.14 4.19 -1.82
C GLU A 254 28.47 2.82 -1.18
N LYS A 255 27.65 1.78 -1.39
CA LYS A 255 27.82 0.44 -0.85
C LYS A 255 27.85 0.37 0.69
N ILE A 256 27.28 1.35 1.36
CA ILE A 256 27.02 1.34 2.81
C ILE A 256 25.87 0.38 3.09
N LEU A 257 24.83 0.41 2.25
CA LEU A 257 23.69 -0.49 2.32
C LEU A 257 23.84 -1.64 1.33
N ILE A 258 23.28 -2.81 1.68
CA ILE A 258 23.17 -3.96 0.77
C ILE A 258 22.18 -3.63 -0.36
N LYS A 259 21.03 -3.07 0.01
CA LYS A 259 19.99 -2.58 -0.88
C LYS A 259 19.11 -1.59 -0.14
N GLY A 260 18.49 -0.71 -0.87
CA GLY A 260 17.54 0.24 -0.30
C GLY A 260 16.84 1.03 -1.39
N GLY A 261 15.69 1.60 -1.03
CA GLY A 261 14.92 2.46 -1.91
C GLY A 261 13.67 2.97 -1.20
N GLY A 262 13.01 3.90 -1.84
CA GLY A 262 11.80 4.50 -1.27
C GLY A 262 11.42 5.80 -1.94
N HIS A 263 10.61 6.55 -1.24
CA HIS A 263 10.10 7.87 -1.61
C HIS A 263 10.49 8.89 -0.54
N LYS A 264 10.18 10.16 -0.79
CA LYS A 264 10.52 11.26 0.14
C LYS A 264 10.13 11.00 1.60
N MET A 265 9.00 10.34 1.84
CA MET A 265 8.43 10.17 3.18
C MET A 265 8.63 8.78 3.78
N ALA A 266 9.03 7.79 3.00
CA ALA A 266 9.17 6.41 3.45
C ALA A 266 10.21 5.66 2.60
N ALA A 267 11.05 4.86 3.27
CA ALA A 267 12.03 4.02 2.61
C ALA A 267 12.19 2.69 3.35
N GLY A 268 12.67 1.68 2.61
CA GLY A 268 13.11 0.39 3.13
C GLY A 268 14.57 0.16 2.79
N LEU A 269 15.29 -0.54 3.66
CA LEU A 269 16.71 -0.83 3.43
C LEU A 269 17.13 -2.15 4.08
N SER A 270 18.25 -2.68 3.58
CA SER A 270 18.97 -3.79 4.23
C SER A 270 20.44 -3.39 4.40
N ILE A 271 20.98 -3.70 5.57
CA ILE A 271 22.34 -3.32 5.99
C ILE A 271 23.01 -4.51 6.66
N LYS A 272 24.33 -4.63 6.55
CA LYS A 272 25.09 -5.59 7.36
C LYS A 272 25.18 -5.14 8.79
N THR A 273 25.09 -6.08 9.74
CA THR A 273 25.12 -5.78 11.19
C THR A 273 26.42 -5.12 11.63
N ASP A 274 27.55 -5.45 11.01
CA ASP A 274 28.86 -4.83 11.28
C ASP A 274 28.94 -3.36 10.86
N LYS A 275 27.98 -2.86 10.07
CA LYS A 275 27.87 -1.47 9.64
C LYS A 275 26.80 -0.67 10.37
N ILE A 276 26.16 -1.26 11.35
CA ILE A 276 25.17 -0.58 12.22
C ILE A 276 25.90 -0.05 13.46
N SER A 277 26.63 1.02 13.34
CA SER A 277 27.36 1.66 14.46
C SER A 277 26.91 3.10 14.62
#